data_a90a4918f620bfb45a1ce8579aaa0a46
#
_entry.id   a90a4918f620bfb45a1ce8579aaa0a46
#
_cell.length_a   1.000
_cell.length_b   1.000
_cell.length_c   1.000
_cell.angle_alpha   90.00
_cell.angle_beta   90.00
_cell.angle_gamma   90.00
#
_symmetry.space_group_name_H-M   'P 1'
#
loop_
_entity.id
_entity.type
_entity.pdbx_description
1 polymer ?
#
loop_
_entity_poly.entity_id
_entity_poly.type
_entity_poly.pdbx_seq_one_letter_code
_entity_poly.pdbx_strand_id
1 'polypeptide(L)'
;MIAIIPFDTWTAGPAPAAGMDFQDYKSFWNDKASTPRGALVAVDGSHDERTVRLTGAFSAAQARAALDLQAGDRVFELGCGVGRIGRELAGDVAHWHGLDISENMLDVARERLAGSGDCAFSALQGPHLDALADGSMDKGYCVAVFIHMDKEDFVLYLRDVARVLRPGGLFYFDHWNLAHPVGWRRFALEFEQAARLPPGQRKDV
;
A
#
# COMPACT_ATOMS: atom_id res chain seq x y z
N MET A 1 9.47 11.22 -6.35
CA MET A 1 10.91 10.82 -6.48
C MET A 1 10.90 9.30 -6.55
N ILE A 2 11.33 8.73 -7.67
CA ILE A 2 11.44 7.27 -7.82
C ILE A 2 12.78 6.90 -7.22
N ALA A 3 12.79 6.18 -6.11
CA ALA A 3 14.02 5.64 -5.55
C ALA A 3 14.18 4.19 -6.03
N ILE A 4 15.14 3.95 -6.91
CA ILE A 4 15.65 2.61 -7.19
C ILE A 4 16.75 2.38 -6.16
N ILE A 5 16.48 1.60 -5.14
CA ILE A 5 17.48 1.21 -4.13
C ILE A 5 18.02 -0.16 -4.56
N PRO A 6 19.33 -0.29 -4.84
CA PRO A 6 19.93 -1.60 -5.02
C PRO A 6 19.95 -2.32 -3.67
N PHE A 7 19.21 -3.42 -3.55
CA PHE A 7 19.06 -4.18 -2.30
C PHE A 7 20.21 -5.13 -1.99
N ASP A 8 21.17 -5.28 -2.86
CA ASP A 8 22.31 -6.22 -2.75
C ASP A 8 23.26 -5.91 -1.57
N THR A 9 23.14 -4.74 -0.94
CA THR A 9 23.98 -4.33 0.19
C THR A 9 23.31 -4.44 1.57
N TRP A 10 22.07 -4.89 1.62
CA TRP A 10 21.34 -5.01 2.88
C TRP A 10 21.54 -6.42 3.49
N THR A 11 22.56 -6.56 4.33
CA THR A 11 22.65 -7.74 5.20
C THR A 11 21.55 -7.65 6.25
N ALA A 12 20.65 -8.61 6.26
CA ALA A 12 19.60 -8.74 7.26
C ALA A 12 20.22 -8.90 8.65
N GLY A 13 20.24 -7.84 9.44
CA GLY A 13 20.39 -7.95 10.89
C GLY A 13 19.16 -8.64 11.49
N PRO A 14 19.24 -9.15 12.73
CA PRO A 14 18.08 -9.75 13.39
C PRO A 14 16.91 -8.74 13.40
N ALA A 15 15.70 -9.24 13.15
CA ALA A 15 14.50 -8.42 13.22
C ALA A 15 14.41 -7.73 14.59
N PRO A 16 14.08 -6.44 14.66
CA PRO A 16 13.92 -5.76 15.95
C PRO A 16 12.79 -6.44 16.74
N ALA A 17 13.04 -6.70 18.02
CA ALA A 17 12.15 -7.45 18.91
C ALA A 17 10.88 -6.68 19.35
N ALA A 18 10.67 -5.44 18.89
CA ALA A 18 9.50 -4.62 19.20
C ALA A 18 9.13 -3.84 17.94
N GLY A 19 8.31 -4.44 17.12
CA GLY A 19 7.62 -3.75 16.02
C GLY A 19 6.29 -3.17 16.49
N MET A 20 5.67 -2.39 15.63
CA MET A 20 4.32 -1.88 15.62
C MET A 20 3.34 -2.77 16.42
N ASP A 21 2.44 -2.19 17.18
CA ASP A 21 1.21 -2.89 17.48
C ASP A 21 0.35 -2.99 16.21
N PHE A 22 0.64 -4.02 15.44
CA PHE A 22 -0.04 -4.33 14.18
C PHE A 22 -1.57 -4.42 14.37
N GLN A 23 -2.02 -4.84 15.54
CA GLN A 23 -3.44 -4.96 15.84
C GLN A 23 -4.13 -3.61 15.94
N ASP A 24 -3.44 -2.57 16.40
CA ASP A 24 -3.98 -1.21 16.44
C ASP A 24 -4.25 -0.69 15.02
N TYR A 25 -3.32 -0.87 14.08
CA TYR A 25 -3.54 -0.52 12.67
C TYR A 25 -4.66 -1.34 12.04
N LYS A 26 -4.68 -2.64 12.30
CA LYS A 26 -5.71 -3.54 11.76
C LYS A 26 -7.09 -3.15 12.25
N SER A 27 -7.24 -2.92 13.55
CA SER A 27 -8.51 -2.48 14.16
C SER A 27 -8.95 -1.14 13.57
N PHE A 28 -8.05 -0.17 13.50
CA PHE A 28 -8.33 1.16 12.97
C PHE A 28 -8.87 1.09 11.53
N TRP A 29 -8.18 0.39 10.62
CA TRP A 29 -8.60 0.32 9.22
C TRP A 29 -9.85 -0.54 9.01
N ASN A 30 -10.07 -1.59 9.83
CA ASN A 30 -11.33 -2.34 9.82
C ASN A 30 -12.52 -1.47 10.27
N ASP A 31 -12.33 -0.65 11.30
CA ASP A 31 -13.38 0.26 11.77
C ASP A 31 -13.72 1.32 10.72
N LYS A 32 -12.73 1.91 10.07
CA LYS A 32 -12.94 2.83 8.92
C LYS A 32 -13.71 2.17 7.79
N ALA A 33 -13.48 0.90 7.53
CA ALA A 33 -14.13 0.11 6.50
C ALA A 33 -15.36 -0.69 7.00
N SER A 34 -15.91 -0.35 8.16
CA SER A 34 -17.10 -1.04 8.72
C SER A 34 -18.36 -0.96 7.84
N THR A 35 -18.36 -0.04 6.87
CA THR A 35 -19.37 0.06 5.82
C THR A 35 -18.70 0.28 4.46
N PRO A 36 -19.29 -0.16 3.32
CA PRO A 36 -18.73 0.10 2.00
C PRO A 36 -18.49 1.60 1.73
N ARG A 37 -19.39 2.46 2.20
CA ARG A 37 -19.22 3.92 2.10
C ARG A 37 -18.04 4.43 2.94
N GLY A 38 -17.87 3.91 4.15
CA GLY A 38 -16.74 4.21 5.02
C GLY A 38 -15.41 3.81 4.38
N ALA A 39 -15.37 2.64 3.78
CA ALA A 39 -14.21 2.13 3.06
C ALA A 39 -13.78 3.07 1.90
N LEU A 40 -14.73 3.58 1.10
CA LEU A 40 -14.42 4.55 0.04
C LEU A 40 -13.85 5.86 0.60
N VAL A 41 -14.45 6.40 1.66
CA VAL A 41 -13.96 7.63 2.32
C VAL A 41 -12.56 7.41 2.90
N ALA A 42 -12.30 6.26 3.46
CA ALA A 42 -11.00 5.93 4.06
C ALA A 42 -9.85 5.92 3.06
N VAL A 43 -10.08 5.48 1.81
CA VAL A 43 -9.02 5.39 0.79
C VAL A 43 -8.84 6.65 -0.05
N ASP A 44 -9.83 7.55 -0.08
CA ASP A 44 -9.83 8.68 -1.03
C ASP A 44 -10.42 9.98 -0.46
N GLY A 45 -10.89 9.97 0.79
CA GLY A 45 -11.57 11.11 1.39
C GLY A 45 -12.95 11.40 0.77
N SER A 46 -13.43 10.60 -0.18
CA SER A 46 -14.68 10.78 -0.89
C SER A 46 -15.52 9.51 -0.92
N HIS A 47 -16.83 9.67 -0.81
CA HIS A 47 -17.81 8.61 -1.05
C HIS A 47 -18.40 8.65 -2.47
N ASP A 48 -17.94 9.57 -3.30
CA ASP A 48 -18.35 9.68 -4.69
C ASP A 48 -17.54 8.71 -5.55
N GLU A 49 -18.22 7.70 -6.10
CA GLU A 49 -17.61 6.66 -6.92
C GLU A 49 -16.90 7.23 -8.16
N ARG A 50 -17.36 8.34 -8.70
CA ARG A 50 -16.69 9.01 -9.83
C ARG A 50 -15.33 9.55 -9.40
N THR A 51 -15.24 10.17 -8.23
CA THR A 51 -13.98 10.66 -7.66
C THR A 51 -13.01 9.51 -7.42
N VAL A 52 -13.47 8.43 -6.75
CA VAL A 52 -12.66 7.25 -6.49
C VAL A 52 -12.11 6.62 -7.78
N ARG A 53 -12.91 6.58 -8.85
CA ARG A 53 -12.45 6.10 -10.16
C ARG A 53 -11.41 7.02 -10.79
N LEU A 54 -11.61 8.33 -10.74
CA LEU A 54 -10.65 9.28 -11.33
C LEU A 54 -9.29 9.24 -10.62
N THR A 55 -9.28 9.20 -9.29
CA THR A 55 -8.05 9.09 -8.52
C THR A 55 -7.39 7.72 -8.68
N GLY A 56 -8.18 6.65 -8.79
CA GLY A 56 -7.71 5.31 -9.14
C GLY A 56 -7.02 5.28 -10.50
N ALA A 57 -7.66 5.81 -11.53
CA ALA A 57 -7.09 5.88 -12.88
C ALA A 57 -5.81 6.74 -12.94
N PHE A 58 -5.79 7.86 -12.21
CA PHE A 58 -4.60 8.71 -12.12
C PHE A 58 -3.42 7.96 -11.49
N SER A 59 -3.62 7.31 -10.33
CA SER A 59 -2.58 6.53 -9.65
C SER A 59 -2.14 5.32 -10.47
N ALA A 60 -3.07 4.65 -11.15
CA ALA A 60 -2.79 3.54 -12.06
C ALA A 60 -1.90 3.97 -13.23
N ALA A 61 -2.17 5.13 -13.82
CA ALA A 61 -1.32 5.67 -14.90
C ALA A 61 0.12 5.93 -14.43
N GLN A 62 0.28 6.46 -13.21
CA GLN A 62 1.60 6.67 -12.62
C GLN A 62 2.32 5.34 -12.35
N ALA A 63 1.65 4.37 -11.73
CA ALA A 63 2.22 3.05 -11.45
C ALA A 63 2.60 2.33 -12.75
N ARG A 64 1.72 2.35 -13.77
CA ARG A 64 1.99 1.77 -15.09
C ARG A 64 3.23 2.34 -15.73
N ALA A 65 3.38 3.67 -15.72
CA ALA A 65 4.54 4.34 -16.31
C ALA A 65 5.83 4.10 -15.50
N ALA A 66 5.76 4.16 -14.16
CA ALA A 66 6.92 3.99 -13.30
C ALA A 66 7.48 2.55 -13.32
N LEU A 67 6.60 1.57 -13.43
CA LEU A 67 6.94 0.15 -13.43
C LEU A 67 7.15 -0.41 -14.84
N ASP A 68 6.80 0.32 -15.90
CA ASP A 68 6.77 -0.20 -17.27
C ASP A 68 6.00 -1.54 -17.33
N LEU A 69 4.73 -1.52 -16.88
CA LEU A 69 3.91 -2.72 -16.73
C LEU A 69 3.67 -3.41 -18.08
N GLN A 70 3.88 -4.72 -18.10
CA GLN A 70 3.69 -5.59 -19.26
C GLN A 70 2.59 -6.62 -19.00
N ALA A 71 1.94 -7.10 -20.06
CA ALA A 71 0.86 -8.10 -19.96
C ALA A 71 1.29 -9.44 -19.33
N GLY A 72 2.59 -9.76 -19.35
CA GLY A 72 3.14 -10.96 -18.73
C GLY A 72 3.53 -10.81 -17.25
N ASP A 73 3.43 -9.61 -16.69
CA ASP A 73 3.89 -9.36 -15.31
C ASP A 73 2.95 -9.96 -14.27
N ARG A 74 3.55 -10.46 -13.20
CA ARG A 74 2.90 -10.78 -11.92
C ARG A 74 3.09 -9.59 -10.99
N VAL A 75 2.01 -8.92 -10.63
CA VAL A 75 2.03 -7.63 -9.92
C VAL A 75 1.34 -7.75 -8.58
N PHE A 76 1.86 -7.10 -7.56
CA PHE A 76 1.16 -6.95 -6.27
C PHE A 76 0.94 -5.49 -5.91
N GLU A 77 -0.15 -5.23 -5.18
CA GLU A 77 -0.46 -3.95 -4.56
C GLU A 77 -0.45 -4.10 -3.04
N LEU A 78 0.46 -3.40 -2.37
CA LEU A 78 0.52 -3.33 -0.91
C LEU A 78 -0.38 -2.20 -0.41
N GLY A 79 -1.37 -2.56 0.43
CA GLY A 79 -2.40 -1.65 0.90
C GLY A 79 -3.42 -1.33 -0.21
N CYS A 80 -4.00 -2.37 -0.81
CA CYS A 80 -4.89 -2.20 -1.97
C CYS A 80 -6.24 -1.54 -1.61
N GLY A 81 -6.59 -1.46 -0.32
CA GLY A 81 -7.85 -0.89 0.14
C GLY A 81 -9.04 -1.51 -0.58
N VAL A 82 -9.91 -0.67 -1.11
CA VAL A 82 -11.08 -1.09 -1.91
C VAL A 82 -10.75 -1.43 -3.36
N GLY A 83 -9.48 -1.60 -3.71
CA GLY A 83 -9.05 -1.98 -5.05
C GLY A 83 -9.20 -0.87 -6.10
N ARG A 84 -9.12 0.41 -5.73
CA ARG A 84 -9.32 1.52 -6.67
C ARG A 84 -8.28 1.56 -7.79
N ILE A 85 -7.02 1.22 -7.50
CA ILE A 85 -5.92 1.17 -8.48
C ILE A 85 -5.93 -0.19 -9.19
N GLY A 86 -6.06 -1.29 -8.43
CA GLY A 86 -6.10 -2.65 -8.97
C GLY A 86 -7.17 -2.82 -10.05
N ARG A 87 -8.33 -2.20 -9.90
CA ARG A 87 -9.40 -2.21 -10.90
C ARG A 87 -8.96 -1.70 -12.28
N GLU A 88 -8.02 -0.76 -12.32
CA GLU A 88 -7.52 -0.14 -13.55
C GLU A 88 -6.30 -0.89 -14.13
N LEU A 89 -5.68 -1.80 -13.36
CA LEU A 89 -4.44 -2.49 -13.75
C LEU A 89 -4.58 -4.00 -13.90
N ALA A 90 -5.47 -4.63 -13.14
CA ALA A 90 -5.52 -6.09 -13.03
C ALA A 90 -5.83 -6.80 -14.37
N GLY A 91 -6.59 -6.17 -15.26
CA GLY A 91 -6.88 -6.71 -16.58
C GLY A 91 -5.74 -6.60 -17.61
N ASP A 92 -4.70 -5.82 -17.28
CA ASP A 92 -3.58 -5.52 -18.19
C ASP A 92 -2.33 -6.37 -17.89
N VAL A 93 -2.36 -7.19 -16.83
CA VAL A 93 -1.22 -7.99 -16.35
C VAL A 93 -1.58 -9.48 -16.26
N ALA A 94 -0.59 -10.36 -16.18
CA ALA A 94 -0.83 -11.80 -16.10
C ALA A 94 -1.47 -12.23 -14.78
N HIS A 95 -1.12 -11.54 -13.68
CA HIS A 95 -1.65 -11.80 -12.34
C HIS A 95 -1.56 -10.53 -11.49
N TRP A 96 -2.61 -10.20 -10.77
CA TRP A 96 -2.62 -9.11 -9.80
C TRP A 96 -2.99 -9.60 -8.41
N HIS A 97 -2.20 -9.24 -7.39
CA HIS A 97 -2.42 -9.66 -6.01
C HIS A 97 -2.56 -8.44 -5.09
N GLY A 98 -3.76 -8.19 -4.59
CA GLY A 98 -4.03 -7.16 -3.60
C GLY A 98 -3.77 -7.64 -2.17
N LEU A 99 -2.98 -6.90 -1.43
CA LEU A 99 -2.68 -7.14 -0.03
C LEU A 99 -3.17 -5.95 0.79
N ASP A 100 -3.91 -6.22 1.85
CA ASP A 100 -4.36 -5.18 2.79
C ASP A 100 -4.39 -5.72 4.22
N ILE A 101 -4.31 -4.82 5.19
CA ILE A 101 -4.42 -5.16 6.61
C ILE A 101 -5.88 -5.40 7.02
N SER A 102 -6.83 -4.78 6.32
CA SER A 102 -8.26 -4.79 6.60
C SER A 102 -9.01 -5.80 5.74
N GLU A 103 -9.58 -6.83 6.37
CA GLU A 103 -10.48 -7.77 5.69
C GLU A 103 -11.70 -7.05 5.10
N ASN A 104 -12.25 -6.06 5.82
CA ASN A 104 -13.40 -5.30 5.33
C ASN A 104 -13.08 -4.53 4.04
N MET A 105 -11.86 -4.01 3.89
CA MET A 105 -11.39 -3.41 2.64
C MET A 105 -11.31 -4.45 1.52
N LEU A 106 -10.74 -5.61 1.82
CA LEU A 106 -10.60 -6.70 0.84
C LEU A 106 -11.94 -7.24 0.36
N ASP A 107 -12.96 -7.28 1.22
CA ASP A 107 -14.31 -7.69 0.80
C ASP A 107 -14.86 -6.74 -0.27
N VAL A 108 -14.73 -5.44 -0.04
CA VAL A 108 -15.12 -4.43 -1.03
C VAL A 108 -14.27 -4.54 -2.31
N ALA A 109 -12.96 -4.78 -2.18
CA ALA A 109 -12.08 -4.94 -3.33
C ALA A 109 -12.44 -6.16 -4.18
N ARG A 110 -12.76 -7.31 -3.57
CA ARG A 110 -13.20 -8.53 -4.28
C ARG A 110 -14.45 -8.27 -5.13
N GLU A 111 -15.44 -7.57 -4.59
CA GLU A 111 -16.64 -7.20 -5.34
C GLU A 111 -16.33 -6.26 -6.51
N ARG A 112 -15.45 -5.26 -6.27
CA ARG A 112 -15.11 -4.24 -7.28
C ARG A 112 -14.24 -4.77 -8.41
N LEU A 113 -13.41 -5.78 -8.16
CA LEU A 113 -12.54 -6.40 -9.16
C LEU A 113 -13.12 -7.68 -9.75
N ALA A 114 -14.37 -8.03 -9.44
CA ALA A 114 -15.02 -9.21 -10.01
C ALA A 114 -15.00 -9.12 -11.56
N GLY A 115 -14.31 -10.07 -12.18
CA GLY A 115 -14.17 -10.11 -13.66
C GLY A 115 -13.06 -9.23 -14.24
N SER A 116 -12.21 -8.61 -13.41
CA SER A 116 -11.11 -7.73 -13.89
C SER A 116 -9.82 -8.48 -14.28
N GLY A 117 -9.84 -9.80 -14.37
CA GLY A 117 -8.65 -10.61 -14.70
C GLY A 117 -8.30 -11.62 -13.62
N ASP A 118 -7.07 -12.14 -13.63
CA ASP A 118 -6.57 -13.06 -12.60
C ASP A 118 -6.15 -12.27 -11.34
N CYS A 119 -7.07 -12.20 -10.39
CA CYS A 119 -6.92 -11.43 -9.15
C CYS A 119 -6.87 -12.35 -7.93
N ALA A 120 -5.91 -12.10 -7.04
CA ALA A 120 -5.86 -12.68 -5.71
C ALA A 120 -5.89 -11.60 -4.62
N PHE A 121 -6.36 -11.95 -3.41
CA PHE A 121 -6.47 -11.04 -2.28
C PHE A 121 -6.04 -11.74 -1.00
N SER A 122 -5.17 -11.10 -0.23
CA SER A 122 -4.70 -11.65 1.03
C SER A 122 -4.64 -10.59 2.12
N ALA A 123 -5.18 -10.94 3.30
CA ALA A 123 -5.07 -10.10 4.47
C ALA A 123 -3.69 -10.26 5.12
N LEU A 124 -3.06 -9.13 5.39
CA LEU A 124 -1.80 -9.09 6.13
C LEU A 124 -2.04 -9.44 7.60
N GLN A 125 -1.13 -10.22 8.18
CA GLN A 125 -1.16 -10.60 9.59
C GLN A 125 0.00 -9.99 10.39
N GLY A 126 0.88 -9.25 9.73
CA GLY A 126 2.07 -8.59 10.24
C GLY A 126 2.70 -7.74 9.15
N PRO A 127 3.83 -7.08 9.39
CA PRO A 127 4.56 -6.30 8.39
C PRO A 127 5.30 -7.21 7.40
N HIS A 128 4.67 -8.30 6.98
CA HIS A 128 5.21 -9.32 6.09
C HIS A 128 4.22 -9.66 4.98
N LEU A 129 4.74 -10.04 3.82
CA LEU A 129 3.97 -10.43 2.64
C LEU A 129 3.94 -11.97 2.52
N ASP A 130 3.55 -12.65 3.62
CA ASP A 130 3.61 -14.13 3.74
C ASP A 130 2.80 -14.87 2.68
N ALA A 131 1.80 -14.23 2.10
CA ALA A 131 1.01 -14.78 1.00
C ALA A 131 1.79 -14.86 -0.33
N LEU A 132 2.94 -14.21 -0.42
CA LEU A 132 3.78 -14.17 -1.61
C LEU A 132 5.08 -14.94 -1.35
N ALA A 133 5.40 -15.88 -2.24
CA ALA A 133 6.65 -16.62 -2.18
C ALA A 133 7.85 -15.75 -2.60
N ASP A 134 9.05 -16.12 -2.19
CA ASP A 134 10.30 -15.45 -2.55
C ASP A 134 10.47 -15.40 -4.06
N GLY A 135 10.80 -14.22 -4.60
CA GLY A 135 11.05 -14.02 -6.02
C GLY A 135 9.87 -14.34 -6.94
N SER A 136 8.64 -14.37 -6.42
CA SER A 136 7.46 -14.79 -7.19
C SER A 136 6.78 -13.67 -7.97
N MET A 137 7.16 -12.41 -7.71
CA MET A 137 6.54 -11.24 -8.29
C MET A 137 7.52 -10.46 -9.17
N ASP A 138 7.02 -9.96 -10.29
CA ASP A 138 7.81 -9.15 -11.21
C ASP A 138 7.87 -7.70 -10.77
N LYS A 139 6.74 -7.19 -10.30
CA LYS A 139 6.56 -5.78 -9.96
C LYS A 139 5.60 -5.63 -8.79
N GLY A 140 5.73 -4.51 -8.08
CA GLY A 140 4.78 -4.18 -7.03
C GLY A 140 4.62 -2.68 -6.87
N TYR A 141 3.55 -2.27 -6.21
CA TYR A 141 3.34 -0.87 -5.89
C TYR A 141 2.60 -0.70 -4.56
N CYS A 142 2.75 0.51 -3.99
CA CYS A 142 2.13 0.93 -2.74
C CYS A 142 1.84 2.43 -2.83
N VAL A 143 0.58 2.81 -2.78
CA VAL A 143 0.16 4.22 -2.94
C VAL A 143 -0.72 4.66 -1.79
N ALA A 144 -0.34 5.76 -1.16
CA ALA A 144 -1.03 6.36 -0.01
C ALA A 144 -1.14 5.45 1.23
N VAL A 145 -0.17 4.57 1.45
CA VAL A 145 -0.13 3.63 2.59
C VAL A 145 1.03 3.97 3.53
N PHE A 146 2.24 4.07 3.01
CA PHE A 146 3.44 4.34 3.82
C PHE A 146 3.41 5.68 4.56
N ILE A 147 2.57 6.60 4.10
CA ILE A 147 2.34 7.89 4.77
C ILE A 147 1.65 7.76 6.14
N HIS A 148 1.04 6.61 6.43
CA HIS A 148 0.35 6.30 7.69
C HIS A 148 1.19 5.47 8.66
N MET A 149 2.43 5.13 8.30
CA MET A 149 3.28 4.21 9.06
C MET A 149 4.46 4.93 9.72
N ASP A 150 4.92 4.37 10.84
CA ASP A 150 6.21 4.71 11.40
C ASP A 150 7.33 4.23 10.47
N LYS A 151 8.47 4.92 10.49
CA LYS A 151 9.60 4.62 9.58
C LYS A 151 10.18 3.21 9.77
N GLU A 152 10.08 2.66 10.98
CA GLU A 152 10.52 1.31 11.32
C GLU A 152 9.67 0.27 10.59
N ASP A 153 8.35 0.44 10.61
CA ASP A 153 7.39 -0.44 9.95
C ASP A 153 7.52 -0.37 8.43
N PHE A 154 7.68 0.84 7.91
CA PHE A 154 7.97 1.07 6.50
C PHE A 154 9.21 0.29 6.04
N VAL A 155 10.30 0.28 6.83
CA VAL A 155 11.51 -0.47 6.50
C VAL A 155 11.28 -1.99 6.54
N LEU A 156 10.47 -2.50 7.49
CA LEU A 156 10.12 -3.93 7.54
C LEU A 156 9.38 -4.36 6.27
N TYR A 157 8.39 -3.59 5.84
CA TYR A 157 7.69 -3.86 4.57
C TYR A 157 8.63 -3.81 3.36
N LEU A 158 9.55 -2.84 3.27
CA LEU A 158 10.49 -2.76 2.16
C LEU A 158 11.42 -3.98 2.10
N ARG A 159 11.84 -4.52 3.25
CA ARG A 159 12.64 -5.76 3.29
C ARG A 159 11.86 -6.94 2.70
N ASP A 160 10.59 -7.04 3.07
CA ASP A 160 9.76 -8.15 2.59
C ASP A 160 9.35 -7.97 1.12
N VAL A 161 9.15 -6.73 0.68
CA VAL A 161 9.01 -6.38 -0.75
C VAL A 161 10.22 -6.86 -1.55
N ALA A 162 11.44 -6.63 -1.04
CA ALA A 162 12.65 -7.10 -1.72
C ALA A 162 12.73 -8.64 -1.80
N ARG A 163 12.22 -9.36 -0.78
CA ARG A 163 12.16 -10.83 -0.76
C ARG A 163 11.23 -11.37 -1.84
N VAL A 164 10.04 -10.81 -1.97
CA VAL A 164 9.01 -11.32 -2.90
C VAL A 164 9.26 -10.94 -4.36
N LEU A 165 10.00 -9.88 -4.61
CA LEU A 165 10.40 -9.49 -5.96
C LEU A 165 11.50 -10.40 -6.50
N ARG A 166 11.37 -10.82 -7.77
CA ARG A 166 12.48 -11.49 -8.47
C ARG A 166 13.67 -10.54 -8.66
N PRO A 167 14.87 -11.06 -8.91
CA PRO A 167 16.00 -10.22 -9.31
C PRO A 167 15.65 -9.33 -10.53
N GLY A 168 15.89 -8.02 -10.40
CA GLY A 168 15.50 -7.03 -11.41
C GLY A 168 14.03 -6.59 -11.35
N GLY A 169 13.24 -7.09 -10.40
CA GLY A 169 11.88 -6.62 -10.15
C GLY A 169 11.86 -5.15 -9.68
N LEU A 170 10.74 -4.48 -9.90
CA LEU A 170 10.57 -3.07 -9.57
C LEU A 170 9.46 -2.85 -8.54
N PHE A 171 9.67 -1.90 -7.65
CA PHE A 171 8.66 -1.47 -6.69
C PHE A 171 8.45 0.05 -6.77
N TYR A 172 7.21 0.47 -6.98
CA TYR A 172 6.80 1.87 -6.98
C TYR A 172 6.03 2.21 -5.70
N PHE A 173 6.39 3.29 -5.03
CA PHE A 173 5.63 3.81 -3.89
C PHE A 173 5.67 5.33 -3.83
N ASP A 174 4.70 5.92 -3.16
CA ASP A 174 4.68 7.33 -2.82
C ASP A 174 4.98 7.56 -1.33
N HIS A 175 5.52 8.72 -1.04
CA HIS A 175 5.73 9.23 0.32
C HIS A 175 5.82 10.74 0.32
N TRP A 176 5.56 11.37 1.46
CA TRP A 176 5.69 12.80 1.60
C TRP A 176 7.16 13.24 1.42
N ASN A 177 7.38 14.14 0.47
CA ASN A 177 8.68 14.80 0.33
C ASN A 177 8.76 16.01 1.29
N LEU A 178 9.32 15.82 2.47
CA LEU A 178 9.45 16.89 3.47
C LEU A 178 10.40 18.03 3.04
N ALA A 179 11.24 17.83 2.03
CA ALA A 179 12.05 18.90 1.44
C ALA A 179 11.25 19.77 0.47
N HIS A 180 10.03 19.38 0.10
CA HIS A 180 9.13 20.17 -0.74
C HIS A 180 8.18 21.02 0.12
N PRO A 181 7.92 22.31 -0.19
CA PRO A 181 7.07 23.17 0.63
C PRO A 181 5.67 22.61 0.93
N VAL A 182 5.06 21.91 -0.02
CA VAL A 182 3.75 21.26 0.19
C VAL A 182 3.83 20.12 1.18
N GLY A 183 4.84 19.24 1.07
CA GLY A 183 5.06 18.15 2.00
C GLY A 183 5.39 18.65 3.40
N TRP A 184 6.24 19.68 3.51
CA TRP A 184 6.54 20.32 4.80
C TRP A 184 5.30 20.92 5.45
N ARG A 185 4.48 21.66 4.68
CA ARG A 185 3.23 22.26 5.20
C ARG A 185 2.28 21.18 5.71
N ARG A 186 2.12 20.08 4.99
CA ARG A 186 1.29 18.96 5.41
C ARG A 186 1.80 18.37 6.71
N PHE A 187 3.08 18.02 6.78
CA PHE A 187 3.73 17.53 7.98
C PHE A 187 3.56 18.45 9.19
N ALA A 188 3.73 19.77 9.00
CA ALA A 188 3.58 20.73 10.09
C ALA A 188 2.16 20.77 10.66
N LEU A 189 1.13 20.66 9.79
CA LEU A 189 -0.26 20.57 10.22
C LEU A 189 -0.55 19.28 11.00
N GLU A 190 -0.06 18.16 10.50
CA GLU A 190 -0.21 16.85 11.15
C GLU A 190 0.55 16.80 12.47
N PHE A 191 1.78 17.36 12.52
CA PHE A 191 2.58 17.43 13.73
C PHE A 191 1.87 18.16 14.88
N GLU A 192 1.23 19.29 14.61
CA GLU A 192 0.48 20.03 15.64
C GLU A 192 -0.69 19.23 16.22
N GLN A 193 -1.32 18.41 15.41
CA GLN A 193 -2.40 17.50 15.83
C GLN A 193 -1.82 16.29 16.58
N ALA A 194 -0.84 15.62 16.00
CA ALA A 194 -0.22 14.43 16.55
C ALA A 194 0.52 14.70 17.89
N ALA A 195 1.16 15.86 18.04
CA ALA A 195 1.90 16.21 19.25
C ALA A 195 1.01 16.24 20.52
N ARG A 196 -0.30 16.37 20.35
CA ARG A 196 -1.29 16.37 21.44
C ARG A 196 -1.80 14.99 21.78
N LEU A 197 -1.51 13.99 20.96
CA LEU A 197 -1.97 12.62 21.13
C LEU A 197 -0.91 11.76 21.81
N PRO A 198 -1.31 10.74 22.59
CA PRO A 198 -0.41 9.70 23.06
C PRO A 198 0.32 9.02 21.90
N PRO A 199 1.56 8.54 22.09
CA PRO A 199 2.35 7.93 21.00
C PRO A 199 1.61 6.86 20.20
N GLY A 200 0.83 6.00 20.85
CA GLY A 200 0.05 4.95 20.19
C GLY A 200 -1.14 5.43 19.34
N GLN A 201 -1.53 6.69 19.45
CA GLN A 201 -2.67 7.29 18.74
C GLN A 201 -2.23 8.23 17.60
N ARG A 202 -0.93 8.40 17.38
CA ARG A 202 -0.38 9.33 16.37
C ARG A 202 -0.42 8.78 14.94
N LYS A 203 -0.86 7.56 14.76
CA LYS A 203 -0.77 6.80 13.50
C LYS A 203 -1.80 7.19 12.43
N ASP A 204 -2.70 8.10 12.72
CA ASP A 204 -3.80 8.55 11.84
C ASP A 204 -3.67 10.04 11.44
N VAL A 205 -2.50 10.60 11.50
CA VAL A 205 -2.32 12.05 11.23
C VAL A 205 -1.62 12.26 9.92
#